data_ad77c2848984743aaaed5cd6f76d8ac2
#
_entry.id   ad77c2848984743aaaed5cd6f76d8ac2
#
_cell.length_a   1.000
_cell.length_b   1.000
_cell.length_c   1.000
_cell.angle_alpha   90.00
_cell.angle_beta   90.00
_cell.angle_gamma   90.00
#
_symmetry.space_group_name_H-M   'P 1'
#
loop_
_entity.id
_entity.type
_entity.pdbx_description
1 polymer ?
#
loop_
_entity_poly.entity_id
_entity_poly.type
_entity_poly.pdbx_seq_one_letter_code
_entity_poly.pdbx_strand_id
1 'polypeptide(L)'
;KDIHIQAKKGDIIGIVGESGCGKTTLMKSILKFWDQNTGIKINGIPLENIENHSFRKQMSFYSQNVPIITGSIYDNLNFGRRKMEPEVYQNIRFLDKFTKERDIFTPFILENGNNLSGGDKQRIALARMYTEEAEVLILDEPTSSLDETTEKDILDGISHCPDKIIFLITHRKENLRYCNKIYQIRDKRMVSVKNVDELSK
;
A
#
# COMPACT_ATOMS: atom_id res chain seq x y z
N LYS A 1 20.54 11.00 -2.71
CA LYS A 1 20.67 12.44 -2.42
C LYS A 1 19.65 13.18 -3.26
N ASP A 2 19.13 14.34 -2.78
CA ASP A 2 18.24 15.25 -3.51
C ASP A 2 16.93 14.61 -3.98
N ILE A 3 16.26 13.87 -3.09
CA ILE A 3 14.96 13.29 -3.34
C ILE A 3 13.89 14.33 -3.00
N HIS A 4 13.05 14.65 -4.00
CA HIS A 4 11.96 15.59 -3.84
C HIS A 4 10.68 14.98 -4.40
N ILE A 5 9.67 14.78 -3.55
CA ILE A 5 8.38 14.21 -3.93
C ILE A 5 7.28 15.21 -3.52
N GLN A 6 6.40 15.52 -4.45
CA GLN A 6 5.20 16.31 -4.18
C GLN A 6 3.98 15.40 -4.28
N ALA A 7 3.20 15.34 -3.21
CA ALA A 7 2.02 14.51 -3.10
C ALA A 7 0.83 15.29 -2.55
N LYS A 8 -0.36 15.00 -3.03
CA LYS A 8 -1.64 15.50 -2.52
C LYS A 8 -2.67 14.37 -2.48
N LYS A 9 -3.75 14.52 -1.74
CA LYS A 9 -4.86 13.55 -1.72
C LYS A 9 -5.34 13.24 -3.15
N GLY A 10 -5.57 11.97 -3.44
CA GLY A 10 -5.89 11.46 -4.76
C GLY A 10 -4.67 11.12 -5.64
N ASP A 11 -3.44 11.42 -5.19
CA ASP A 11 -2.26 11.01 -5.94
C ASP A 11 -1.91 9.53 -5.71
N ILE A 12 -1.66 8.82 -6.81
CA ILE A 12 -1.03 7.50 -6.83
C ILE A 12 0.35 7.66 -7.44
N ILE A 13 1.36 7.46 -6.62
CA ILE A 13 2.75 7.76 -6.93
C ILE A 13 3.50 6.45 -7.14
N GLY A 14 3.87 6.15 -8.39
CA GLY A 14 4.70 5.01 -8.72
C GLY A 14 6.16 5.25 -8.37
N ILE A 15 6.77 4.34 -7.62
CA ILE A 15 8.20 4.32 -7.32
C ILE A 15 8.82 3.12 -8.01
N VAL A 16 9.70 3.37 -8.96
CA VAL A 16 10.37 2.33 -9.75
C VAL A 16 11.89 2.43 -9.63
N GLY A 17 12.56 1.36 -10.01
CA GLY A 17 14.02 1.27 -10.01
C GLY A 17 14.48 -0.17 -9.89
N GLU A 18 15.75 -0.41 -10.14
CA GLU A 18 16.35 -1.75 -10.05
C GLU A 18 16.19 -2.36 -8.66
N SER A 19 16.27 -3.69 -8.59
CA SER A 19 16.29 -4.39 -7.29
C SER A 19 17.50 -3.91 -6.48
N GLY A 20 17.28 -3.64 -5.19
CA GLY A 20 18.34 -3.16 -4.30
C GLY A 20 18.70 -1.67 -4.43
N CYS A 21 18.07 -0.88 -5.32
CA CYS A 21 18.38 0.56 -5.45
C CYS A 21 17.91 1.41 -4.26
N GLY A 22 17.18 0.81 -3.29
CA GLY A 22 16.80 1.48 -2.03
C GLY A 22 15.36 1.96 -1.96
N LYS A 23 14.43 1.51 -2.82
CA LYS A 23 13.00 1.89 -2.78
C LYS A 23 12.36 1.64 -1.41
N THR A 24 12.38 0.41 -0.96
CA THR A 24 11.85 0.01 0.35
C THR A 24 12.56 0.71 1.50
N THR A 25 13.87 0.89 1.40
CA THR A 25 14.68 1.61 2.41
C THR A 25 14.23 3.06 2.52
N LEU A 26 14.01 3.74 1.38
CA LEU A 26 13.50 5.11 1.38
C LEU A 26 12.14 5.21 2.07
N MET A 27 11.20 4.31 1.73
CA MET A 27 9.88 4.32 2.34
C MET A 27 9.93 4.02 3.83
N LYS A 28 10.73 3.06 4.25
CA LYS A 28 10.95 2.76 5.68
C LYS A 28 11.61 3.91 6.43
N SER A 29 12.49 4.67 5.78
CA SER A 29 13.07 5.90 6.36
C SER A 29 12.01 6.98 6.58
N ILE A 30 11.11 7.19 5.62
CA ILE A 30 9.97 8.10 5.75
C ILE A 30 9.06 7.67 6.89
N LEU A 31 8.85 6.36 7.07
CA LEU A 31 8.01 5.80 8.14
C LEU A 31 8.67 5.83 9.53
N LYS A 32 9.84 6.42 9.67
CA LYS A 32 10.59 6.43 10.94
C LYS A 32 10.85 5.04 11.53
N PHE A 33 11.21 4.06 10.68
CA PHE A 33 11.62 2.75 11.17
C PHE A 33 12.99 2.79 11.86
N TRP A 34 13.78 3.85 11.60
CA TRP A 34 15.08 4.06 12.21
C TRP A 34 15.15 5.46 12.82
N ASP A 35 15.67 5.54 14.02
CA ASP A 35 15.96 6.80 14.74
C ASP A 35 17.27 7.42 14.20
N GLN A 36 17.24 7.91 12.98
CA GLN A 36 18.40 8.59 12.38
C GLN A 36 17.99 9.96 11.86
N ASN A 37 18.90 10.92 11.99
CA ASN A 37 18.79 12.19 11.29
C ASN A 37 18.96 11.92 9.79
N THR A 38 17.85 11.69 9.12
CA THR A 38 17.82 11.33 7.68
C THR A 38 17.85 12.56 6.78
N GLY A 39 17.75 13.77 7.33
CA GLY A 39 17.56 15.00 6.56
C GLY A 39 16.21 15.06 5.80
N ILE A 40 15.28 14.14 6.10
CA ILE A 40 13.94 14.12 5.49
C ILE A 40 13.09 15.24 6.10
N LYS A 41 12.37 15.96 5.23
CA LYS A 41 11.36 16.95 5.64
C LYS A 41 10.02 16.60 5.01
N ILE A 42 8.94 16.76 5.79
CA ILE A 42 7.57 16.63 5.34
C ILE A 42 6.89 17.97 5.54
N ASN A 43 6.37 18.56 4.47
CA ASN A 43 5.82 19.93 4.47
C ASN A 43 6.79 20.97 5.08
N GLY A 44 8.09 20.80 4.80
CA GLY A 44 9.14 21.67 5.32
C GLY A 44 9.59 21.40 6.76
N ILE A 45 8.87 20.56 7.50
CA ILE A 45 9.17 20.21 8.88
C ILE A 45 10.14 19.01 8.88
N PRO A 46 11.31 19.10 9.56
CA PRO A 46 12.20 17.95 9.72
C PRO A 46 11.48 16.77 10.35
N LEU A 47 11.69 15.58 9.80
CA LEU A 47 10.98 14.37 10.21
C LEU A 47 11.19 14.04 11.69
N GLU A 48 12.36 14.31 12.22
CA GLU A 48 12.71 14.16 13.64
C GLU A 48 11.85 15.03 14.57
N ASN A 49 11.35 16.17 14.08
CA ASN A 49 10.53 17.11 14.85
C ASN A 49 9.02 16.78 14.79
N ILE A 50 8.62 15.78 13.98
CA ILE A 50 7.23 15.35 13.91
C ILE A 50 6.97 14.31 14.99
N GLU A 51 5.91 14.47 15.77
CA GLU A 51 5.53 13.56 16.85
C GLU A 51 5.19 12.16 16.27
N ASN A 52 5.81 11.10 16.85
CA ASN A 52 5.77 9.74 16.29
C ASN A 52 4.38 9.13 16.27
N HIS A 53 3.58 9.34 17.32
CA HIS A 53 2.27 8.70 17.43
C HIS A 53 1.28 9.26 16.40
N SER A 54 1.18 10.59 16.31
CA SER A 54 0.33 11.28 15.33
C SER A 54 0.77 10.93 13.90
N PHE A 55 2.07 10.91 13.66
CA PHE A 55 2.63 10.61 12.35
C PHE A 55 2.30 9.17 11.89
N ARG A 56 2.49 8.19 12.79
CA ARG A 56 2.21 6.78 12.46
C ARG A 56 0.72 6.51 12.22
N LYS A 57 -0.17 7.26 12.84
CA LYS A 57 -1.61 7.17 12.56
C LYS A 57 -1.96 7.63 11.15
N GLN A 58 -1.16 8.51 10.56
CA GLN A 58 -1.38 9.04 9.23
C GLN A 58 -0.80 8.17 8.12
N MET A 59 -0.02 7.15 8.46
CA MET A 59 0.70 6.33 7.50
C MET A 59 0.44 4.85 7.70
N SER A 60 0.14 4.13 6.64
CA SER A 60 0.03 2.68 6.64
C SER A 60 1.00 2.07 5.63
N PHE A 61 1.61 0.96 6.00
CA PHE A 61 2.62 0.28 5.19
C PHE A 61 2.23 -1.17 4.93
N TYR A 62 2.05 -1.51 3.67
CA TYR A 62 1.86 -2.87 3.21
C TYR A 62 3.20 -3.51 2.86
N SER A 63 3.48 -4.65 3.46
CA SER A 63 4.54 -5.57 3.04
C SER A 63 3.92 -6.94 2.70
N GLN A 64 4.64 -7.76 1.95
CA GLN A 64 4.14 -9.06 1.49
C GLN A 64 3.69 -10.01 2.62
N ASN A 65 4.25 -9.87 3.81
CA ASN A 65 3.96 -10.73 4.95
C ASN A 65 2.94 -10.08 5.89
N VAL A 66 1.67 -10.13 5.51
CA VAL A 66 0.59 -9.67 6.39
C VAL A 66 0.00 -10.86 7.14
N PRO A 67 -0.08 -10.80 8.48
CA PRO A 67 -0.64 -11.90 9.27
C PRO A 67 -2.12 -12.10 8.96
N ILE A 68 -2.49 -13.34 8.69
CA ILE A 68 -3.87 -13.81 8.57
C ILE A 68 -4.17 -14.68 9.79
N ILE A 69 -5.22 -14.38 10.51
CA ILE A 69 -5.66 -15.11 11.70
C ILE A 69 -6.79 -16.07 11.38
N THR A 70 -6.90 -17.13 12.16
CA THR A 70 -8.05 -18.05 12.14
C THR A 70 -9.33 -17.30 12.55
N GLY A 71 -10.42 -17.54 11.85
CA GLY A 71 -11.72 -16.92 12.12
C GLY A 71 -12.46 -16.47 10.88
N SER A 72 -13.24 -15.40 10.99
CA SER A 72 -13.99 -14.84 9.88
C SER A 72 -13.15 -13.83 9.06
N ILE A 73 -13.66 -13.46 7.88
CA ILE A 73 -13.08 -12.35 7.11
C ILE A 73 -13.19 -11.07 7.93
N TYR A 74 -14.32 -10.84 8.57
CA TYR A 74 -14.54 -9.65 9.40
C TYR A 74 -13.52 -9.53 10.54
N ASP A 75 -13.18 -10.64 11.21
CA ASP A 75 -12.14 -10.65 12.25
C ASP A 75 -10.79 -10.27 11.68
N ASN A 76 -10.47 -10.77 10.50
CA ASN A 76 -9.23 -10.44 9.81
C ASN A 76 -9.17 -8.98 9.34
N LEU A 77 -10.27 -8.43 8.83
CA LEU A 77 -10.34 -7.02 8.44
C LEU A 77 -10.16 -6.07 9.64
N ASN A 78 -10.60 -6.50 10.83
CA ASN A 78 -10.48 -5.72 12.06
C ASN A 78 -9.29 -6.12 12.94
N PHE A 79 -8.41 -6.99 12.46
CA PHE A 79 -7.29 -7.46 13.26
C PHE A 79 -6.37 -6.32 13.73
N GLY A 80 -6.19 -6.25 15.04
CA GLY A 80 -5.31 -5.26 15.68
C GLY A 80 -5.89 -3.84 15.80
N ARG A 81 -7.20 -3.64 15.55
CA ARG A 81 -7.84 -2.33 15.60
C ARG A 81 -9.28 -2.36 16.12
N ARG A 82 -9.90 -1.16 16.26
CA ARG A 82 -11.32 -1.04 16.58
C ARG A 82 -12.15 -1.66 15.44
N LYS A 83 -13.17 -2.43 15.82
CA LYS A 83 -14.15 -2.97 14.87
C LYS A 83 -14.87 -1.84 14.16
N MET A 84 -14.91 -1.94 12.83
CA MET A 84 -15.64 -1.01 11.98
C MET A 84 -17.00 -1.58 11.61
N GLU A 85 -17.92 -0.71 11.25
CA GLU A 85 -19.23 -1.14 10.76
C GLU A 85 -19.09 -1.91 9.45
N PRO A 86 -19.85 -3.01 9.27
CA PRO A 86 -19.72 -3.89 8.10
C PRO A 86 -19.91 -3.19 6.76
N GLU A 87 -20.75 -2.15 6.73
CA GLU A 87 -21.06 -1.35 5.53
C GLU A 87 -19.82 -0.71 4.91
N VAL A 88 -18.81 -0.41 5.72
CA VAL A 88 -17.53 0.14 5.24
C VAL A 88 -16.85 -0.81 4.24
N TYR A 89 -17.00 -2.12 4.43
CA TYR A 89 -16.36 -3.14 3.61
C TYR A 89 -17.13 -3.44 2.32
N GLN A 90 -18.43 -3.13 2.25
CA GLN A 90 -19.27 -3.38 1.08
C GLN A 90 -18.87 -2.53 -0.12
N ASN A 91 -18.25 -1.38 0.11
CA ASN A 91 -17.81 -0.45 -0.93
C ASN A 91 -16.39 -0.73 -1.45
N ILE A 92 -15.71 -1.75 -0.92
CA ILE A 92 -14.36 -2.09 -1.32
C ILE A 92 -14.40 -3.13 -2.45
N ARG A 93 -14.27 -2.68 -3.70
CA ARG A 93 -14.40 -3.51 -4.91
C ARG A 93 -13.58 -4.80 -4.88
N PHE A 94 -12.34 -4.73 -4.42
CA PHE A 94 -11.49 -5.93 -4.38
C PHE A 94 -11.85 -6.91 -3.26
N LEU A 95 -12.86 -6.60 -2.42
CA LEU A 95 -13.49 -7.53 -1.50
C LEU A 95 -14.77 -8.17 -2.06
N ASP A 96 -15.24 -7.78 -3.24
CA ASP A 96 -16.49 -8.25 -3.84
C ASP A 96 -16.61 -9.78 -3.84
N LYS A 97 -15.51 -10.49 -4.10
CA LYS A 97 -15.44 -11.94 -4.03
C LYS A 97 -15.91 -12.49 -2.67
N PHE A 98 -15.61 -11.79 -1.58
CA PHE A 98 -16.00 -12.22 -0.25
C PHE A 98 -17.39 -11.72 0.15
N THR A 99 -17.68 -10.47 -0.16
CA THR A 99 -18.93 -9.82 0.25
C THR A 99 -20.16 -10.28 -0.53
N LYS A 100 -19.97 -10.73 -1.79
CA LYS A 100 -21.04 -11.23 -2.66
C LYS A 100 -21.26 -12.74 -2.55
N GLU A 101 -20.19 -13.51 -2.30
CA GLU A 101 -20.27 -14.97 -2.29
C GLU A 101 -20.48 -15.55 -0.90
N ARG A 102 -20.17 -14.80 0.17
CA ARG A 102 -20.15 -15.31 1.55
C ARG A 102 -20.60 -14.26 2.54
N ASP A 103 -21.11 -14.74 3.68
CA ASP A 103 -21.21 -13.95 4.87
C ASP A 103 -19.80 -13.73 5.49
N ILE A 104 -19.36 -12.49 5.53
CA ILE A 104 -18.03 -12.12 6.04
C ILE A 104 -17.86 -12.39 7.54
N PHE A 105 -18.95 -12.61 8.29
CA PHE A 105 -18.93 -12.91 9.71
C PHE A 105 -18.75 -14.41 10.00
N THR A 106 -19.06 -15.27 9.02
CA THR A 106 -18.93 -16.72 9.23
C THR A 106 -17.45 -17.11 9.31
N PRO A 107 -17.01 -17.75 10.42
CA PRO A 107 -15.65 -18.26 10.53
C PRO A 107 -15.39 -19.34 9.48
N PHE A 108 -14.40 -19.14 8.63
CA PHE A 108 -13.97 -20.14 7.66
C PHE A 108 -12.46 -20.13 7.39
N ILE A 109 -11.76 -19.12 7.87
CA ILE A 109 -10.31 -19.00 7.67
C ILE A 109 -9.60 -19.90 8.65
N LEU A 110 -8.86 -20.87 8.13
CA LEU A 110 -8.06 -21.79 8.92
C LEU A 110 -6.74 -21.16 9.36
N GLU A 111 -5.99 -21.89 10.19
CA GLU A 111 -4.70 -21.45 10.72
C GLU A 111 -3.79 -20.93 9.60
N ASN A 112 -3.21 -19.74 9.79
CA ASN A 112 -2.38 -19.03 8.80
C ASN A 112 -3.05 -18.81 7.43
N GLY A 113 -4.38 -18.92 7.35
CA GLY A 113 -5.12 -18.80 6.09
C GLY A 113 -4.76 -19.88 5.07
N ASN A 114 -4.50 -21.12 5.52
CA ASN A 114 -4.08 -22.23 4.64
C ASN A 114 -5.12 -22.60 3.57
N ASN A 115 -6.38 -22.24 3.79
CA ASN A 115 -7.47 -22.45 2.84
C ASN A 115 -7.72 -21.25 1.92
N LEU A 116 -6.91 -20.19 2.02
CA LEU A 116 -6.99 -19.01 1.17
C LEU A 116 -5.90 -19.05 0.09
N SER A 117 -6.24 -18.59 -1.12
CA SER A 117 -5.25 -18.30 -2.14
C SER A 117 -4.35 -17.12 -1.73
N GLY A 118 -3.19 -16.99 -2.35
CA GLY A 118 -2.30 -15.84 -2.15
C GLY A 118 -3.03 -14.51 -2.42
N GLY A 119 -3.83 -14.47 -3.49
CA GLY A 119 -4.64 -13.30 -3.83
C GLY A 119 -5.70 -12.97 -2.77
N ASP A 120 -6.34 -13.97 -2.18
CA ASP A 120 -7.33 -13.76 -1.12
C ASP A 120 -6.68 -13.13 0.13
N LYS A 121 -5.51 -13.63 0.52
CA LYS A 121 -4.75 -13.06 1.64
C LYS A 121 -4.37 -11.60 1.37
N GLN A 122 -3.92 -11.31 0.15
CA GLN A 122 -3.56 -9.94 -0.23
C GLN A 122 -4.78 -9.01 -0.28
N ARG A 123 -5.93 -9.46 -0.80
CA ARG A 123 -7.18 -8.69 -0.78
C ARG A 123 -7.59 -8.31 0.64
N ILE A 124 -7.56 -9.26 1.58
CA ILE A 124 -7.88 -9.01 2.99
C ILE A 124 -6.88 -8.02 3.60
N ALA A 125 -5.60 -8.20 3.34
CA ALA A 125 -4.54 -7.33 3.85
C ALA A 125 -4.65 -5.89 3.34
N LEU A 126 -4.92 -5.72 2.04
CA LEU A 126 -5.11 -4.40 1.43
C LEU A 126 -6.40 -3.73 1.91
N ALA A 127 -7.49 -4.49 2.07
CA ALA A 127 -8.74 -3.97 2.62
C ALA A 127 -8.56 -3.49 4.08
N ARG A 128 -7.76 -4.20 4.85
CA ARG A 128 -7.39 -3.79 6.20
C ARG A 128 -6.69 -2.43 6.19
N MET A 129 -5.73 -2.22 5.29
CA MET A 129 -5.06 -0.93 5.15
C MET A 129 -5.97 0.17 4.62
N TYR A 130 -6.79 -0.15 3.63
CA TYR A 130 -7.69 0.82 3.01
C TYR A 130 -8.66 1.44 4.01
N THR A 131 -9.14 0.65 4.95
CA THR A 131 -10.07 1.08 6.00
C THR A 131 -9.37 1.77 7.19
N GLU A 132 -8.05 1.88 7.20
CA GLU A 132 -7.34 2.66 8.22
C GLU A 132 -7.60 4.16 8.05
N GLU A 133 -7.57 4.88 9.16
CA GLU A 133 -7.66 6.36 9.15
C GLU A 133 -6.44 7.02 8.49
N ALA A 134 -5.41 6.23 8.16
CA ALA A 134 -4.20 6.71 7.52
C ALA A 134 -4.51 7.43 6.20
N GLU A 135 -3.95 8.62 6.04
CA GLU A 135 -4.05 9.41 4.80
C GLU A 135 -3.04 8.97 3.74
N VAL A 136 -1.95 8.32 4.15
CA VAL A 136 -0.87 7.88 3.26
C VAL A 136 -0.74 6.36 3.34
N LEU A 137 -0.89 5.70 2.19
CA LEU A 137 -0.66 4.27 2.04
C LEU A 137 0.63 4.02 1.25
N ILE A 138 1.50 3.18 1.78
CA ILE A 138 2.71 2.74 1.09
C ILE A 138 2.55 1.25 0.79
N LEU A 139 2.52 0.90 -0.49
CA LEU A 139 2.31 -0.44 -1.00
C LEU A 139 3.63 -0.93 -1.63
N ASP A 140 4.33 -1.82 -0.93
CA ASP A 140 5.60 -2.38 -1.42
C ASP A 140 5.33 -3.72 -2.11
N GLU A 141 5.36 -3.69 -3.44
CA GLU A 141 5.09 -4.83 -4.33
C GLU A 141 3.79 -5.59 -3.99
N PRO A 142 2.63 -4.90 -3.88
CA PRO A 142 1.40 -5.48 -3.32
C PRO A 142 0.81 -6.62 -4.15
N THR A 143 1.27 -6.80 -5.38
CA THR A 143 0.70 -7.76 -6.34
C THR A 143 1.74 -8.69 -6.96
N SER A 144 2.96 -8.73 -6.41
CA SER A 144 4.11 -9.44 -7.03
C SER A 144 3.90 -10.95 -7.22
N SER A 145 3.06 -11.59 -6.40
CA SER A 145 2.77 -13.03 -6.43
C SER A 145 1.39 -13.37 -7.02
N LEU A 146 0.72 -12.40 -7.68
CA LEU A 146 -0.62 -12.58 -8.21
C LEU A 146 -0.63 -12.83 -9.71
N ASP A 147 -1.69 -13.52 -10.17
CA ASP A 147 -2.07 -13.57 -11.58
C ASP A 147 -2.58 -12.19 -12.05
N GLU A 148 -2.53 -11.96 -13.37
CA GLU A 148 -2.87 -10.67 -13.97
C GLU A 148 -4.31 -10.20 -13.67
N THR A 149 -5.26 -11.13 -13.60
CA THR A 149 -6.67 -10.81 -13.35
C THR A 149 -6.85 -10.28 -11.93
N THR A 150 -6.31 -11.00 -10.96
CA THR A 150 -6.36 -10.60 -9.53
C THR A 150 -5.57 -9.31 -9.29
N GLU A 151 -4.40 -9.16 -9.92
CA GLU A 151 -3.62 -7.92 -9.86
C GLU A 151 -4.41 -6.72 -10.36
N LYS A 152 -5.02 -6.85 -11.54
CA LYS A 152 -5.85 -5.80 -12.14
C LYS A 152 -6.99 -5.40 -11.21
N ASP A 153 -7.75 -6.35 -10.68
CA ASP A 153 -8.87 -6.08 -9.78
C ASP A 153 -8.46 -5.29 -8.55
N ILE A 154 -7.31 -5.64 -7.97
CA ILE A 154 -6.76 -4.95 -6.79
C ILE A 154 -6.33 -3.53 -7.15
N LEU A 155 -5.58 -3.35 -8.24
CA LEU A 155 -5.09 -2.03 -8.65
C LEU A 155 -6.22 -1.12 -9.13
N ASP A 156 -7.23 -1.65 -9.82
CA ASP A 156 -8.46 -0.93 -10.16
C ASP A 156 -9.17 -0.45 -8.88
N GLY A 157 -9.28 -1.31 -7.86
CA GLY A 157 -9.85 -0.94 -6.58
C GLY A 157 -9.07 0.17 -5.87
N ILE A 158 -7.76 0.06 -5.83
CA ILE A 158 -6.86 1.05 -5.23
C ILE A 158 -6.94 2.40 -5.97
N SER A 159 -7.11 2.39 -7.30
CA SER A 159 -7.17 3.61 -8.11
C SER A 159 -8.38 4.50 -7.80
N HIS A 160 -9.39 3.98 -7.10
CA HIS A 160 -10.60 4.69 -6.71
C HIS A 160 -10.55 5.22 -5.27
N CYS A 161 -9.39 5.62 -4.76
CA CYS A 161 -9.18 6.15 -3.41
C CYS A 161 -8.88 7.67 -3.42
N PRO A 162 -9.86 8.55 -3.66
CA PRO A 162 -9.61 9.98 -3.85
C PRO A 162 -9.10 10.70 -2.58
N ASP A 163 -9.36 10.15 -1.42
CA ASP A 163 -9.05 10.77 -0.12
C ASP A 163 -7.67 10.38 0.43
N LYS A 164 -6.94 9.52 -0.27
CA LYS A 164 -5.64 9.01 0.18
C LYS A 164 -4.51 9.41 -0.77
N ILE A 165 -3.30 9.41 -0.25
CA ILE A 165 -2.06 9.46 -1.03
C ILE A 165 -1.50 8.05 -1.05
N ILE A 166 -1.22 7.51 -2.23
CA ILE A 166 -0.76 6.13 -2.38
C ILE A 166 0.62 6.11 -3.03
N PHE A 167 1.57 5.51 -2.34
CA PHE A 167 2.87 5.16 -2.92
C PHE A 167 2.84 3.71 -3.34
N LEU A 168 2.99 3.46 -4.64
CA LEU A 168 3.04 2.13 -5.23
C LEU A 168 4.47 1.81 -5.67
N ILE A 169 5.15 0.95 -4.90
CA ILE A 169 6.45 0.40 -5.30
C ILE A 169 6.19 -0.82 -6.16
N THR A 170 6.68 -0.80 -7.38
CA THR A 170 6.52 -1.93 -8.32
C THR A 170 7.71 -2.01 -9.27
N HIS A 171 8.00 -3.23 -9.71
CA HIS A 171 8.94 -3.47 -10.82
C HIS A 171 8.20 -3.76 -12.14
N ARG A 172 6.88 -3.92 -12.10
CA ARG A 172 6.02 -4.16 -13.26
C ARG A 172 5.60 -2.84 -13.87
N LYS A 173 6.02 -2.56 -15.11
CA LYS A 173 5.71 -1.32 -15.81
C LYS A 173 4.20 -1.15 -16.05
N GLU A 174 3.50 -2.24 -16.26
CA GLU A 174 2.05 -2.28 -16.51
C GLU A 174 1.26 -1.65 -15.35
N ASN A 175 1.76 -1.77 -14.12
CA ASN A 175 1.10 -1.23 -12.94
C ASN A 175 1.20 0.30 -12.85
N LEU A 176 2.16 0.89 -13.56
CA LEU A 176 2.35 2.34 -13.56
C LEU A 176 1.25 3.11 -14.28
N ARG A 177 0.43 2.43 -15.08
CA ARG A 177 -0.77 3.04 -15.71
C ARG A 177 -1.79 3.54 -14.68
N TYR A 178 -1.76 3.01 -13.47
CA TYR A 178 -2.60 3.46 -12.36
C TYR A 178 -2.05 4.69 -11.63
N CYS A 179 -0.78 5.04 -11.90
CA CYS A 179 -0.10 6.13 -11.23
C CYS A 179 -0.26 7.43 -12.02
N ASN A 180 -0.59 8.52 -11.32
CA ASN A 180 -0.61 9.85 -11.93
C ASN A 180 0.73 10.60 -11.80
N LYS A 181 1.64 10.05 -10.99
CA LYS A 181 3.04 10.51 -10.89
C LYS A 181 3.97 9.31 -10.82
N ILE A 182 5.11 9.40 -11.47
CA ILE A 182 6.10 8.32 -11.50
C ILE A 182 7.47 8.90 -11.14
N TYR A 183 8.15 8.23 -10.22
CA TYR A 183 9.52 8.54 -9.85
C TYR A 183 10.41 7.31 -10.01
N GLN A 184 11.53 7.49 -10.68
CA GLN A 184 12.54 6.45 -10.84
C GLN A 184 13.72 6.70 -9.92
N ILE A 185 14.15 5.66 -9.19
CA ILE A 185 15.40 5.69 -8.46
C ILE A 185 16.48 5.05 -9.32
N ARG A 186 17.45 5.87 -9.73
CA ARG A 186 18.63 5.46 -10.50
C ARG A 186 19.87 6.13 -9.91
N ASP A 187 20.97 5.40 -9.78
CA ASP A 187 22.24 5.90 -9.24
C ASP A 187 22.11 6.67 -7.91
N LYS A 188 21.29 6.16 -7.01
CA LYS A 188 20.95 6.76 -5.70
C LYS A 188 20.32 8.17 -5.80
N ARG A 189 19.77 8.52 -6.96
CA ARG A 189 18.99 9.74 -7.19
C ARG A 189 17.57 9.38 -7.58
N MET A 190 16.64 10.29 -7.31
CA MET A 190 15.27 10.13 -7.74
C MET A 190 14.98 11.15 -8.85
N VAL A 191 14.40 10.67 -9.93
CA VAL A 191 14.03 11.50 -11.09
C VAL A 191 12.53 11.31 -11.34
N SER A 192 11.81 12.41 -11.55
CA SER A 192 10.43 12.36 -12.01
C SER A 192 10.41 11.92 -13.47
N VAL A 193 9.52 10.99 -13.80
CA VAL A 193 9.34 10.44 -15.13
C VAL A 193 7.98 10.85 -15.65
N LYS A 194 7.88 11.38 -16.85
CA LYS A 194 6.62 11.92 -17.39
C LYS A 194 5.69 10.82 -17.91
N ASN A 195 6.27 9.76 -18.46
CA ASN A 195 5.50 8.60 -18.91
C ASN A 195 6.33 7.31 -18.80
N VAL A 196 5.66 6.15 -18.92
CA VAL A 196 6.25 4.82 -18.73
C VAL A 196 7.32 4.51 -19.80
N ASP A 197 7.21 5.10 -20.99
CA ASP A 197 8.15 4.84 -22.09
C ASP A 197 9.55 5.40 -21.81
N GLU A 198 9.65 6.42 -20.95
CA GLU A 198 10.94 6.99 -20.52
C GLU A 198 11.74 6.05 -19.61
N LEU A 199 11.09 5.02 -19.03
CA LEU A 199 11.71 4.02 -18.15
C LEU A 199 12.55 2.97 -18.89
N SER A 200 12.55 3.00 -20.20
CA SER A 200 13.16 1.94 -21.05
C SER A 200 14.58 2.25 -21.50
N LYS A 201 15.17 3.31 -20.97
CA LYS A 201 16.52 3.74 -21.37
C LYS A 201 17.49 3.82 -20.21
#